data_ed2576f2c2fed03fafede5a1927138c4
#
_entry.id   ed2576f2c2fed03fafede5a1927138c4
#
_cell.length_a   1.000
_cell.length_b   1.000
_cell.length_c   1.000
_cell.angle_alpha   90.00
_cell.angle_beta   90.00
_cell.angle_gamma   90.00
#
_symmetry.space_group_name_H-M   'P 1'
#
loop_
_entity.id
_entity.type
_entity.pdbx_description
1 polymer ?
#
loop_
_entity_poly.entity_id
_entity_poly.type
_entity_poly.pdbx_seq_one_letter_code
_entity_poly.pdbx_strand_id
1 'polypeptide(L)' 'MLYFVVFKNKKDEDYKLFTNTIFDKEDEANEFGRKSMKRNYEHKVLEYNKENHDRYWI' A
#
# COMPACT_ATOMS: atom_id res chain seq x y z
N MET A 1 6.13 -7.56 13.04
CA MET A 1 5.49 -6.34 12.54
C MET A 1 4.63 -6.67 11.35
N LEU A 2 3.58 -5.91 11.13
CA LEU A 2 2.69 -6.11 10.00
C LEU A 2 2.82 -4.95 9.02
N TYR A 3 2.52 -5.21 7.76
CA TYR A 3 2.68 -4.25 6.69
C TYR A 3 1.46 -4.24 5.78
N PHE A 4 1.24 -3.12 5.13
CA PHE A 4 0.20 -3.01 4.12
C PHE A 4 0.70 -2.13 2.97
N VAL A 5 -0.03 -2.14 1.88
CA VAL A 5 0.40 -1.48 0.65
C VAL A 5 -0.63 -0.44 0.22
N VAL A 6 -0.15 0.72 -0.14
CA VAL A 6 -0.97 1.79 -0.68
C VAL A 6 -0.50 2.11 -2.08
N PHE A 7 -1.40 2.60 -2.90
CA PHE A 7 -1.15 2.89 -4.30
C PHE A 7 -1.59 4.29 -4.66
N LYS A 8 -0.98 4.84 -5.68
CA LYS A 8 -1.47 6.06 -6.30
C LYS A 8 -1.15 6.07 -7.79
N ASN A 9 -1.99 6.76 -8.55
CA ASN A 9 -1.65 7.10 -9.92
C ASN A 9 -0.50 8.11 -9.86
N LYS A 10 0.44 8.05 -10.77
CA LYS A 10 1.56 8.98 -10.81
C LYS A 10 1.14 10.44 -10.92
N LYS A 11 -0.07 10.68 -11.40
CA LYS A 11 -0.63 12.03 -11.50
C LYS A 11 -1.32 12.51 -10.23
N ASP A 12 -1.59 11.60 -9.31
CA ASP A 12 -2.24 11.93 -8.04
C ASP A 12 -1.21 12.34 -7.01
N GLU A 13 -1.63 13.14 -6.05
CA GLU A 13 -0.75 13.60 -4.98
C GLU A 13 -0.73 12.65 -3.79
N ASP A 14 -1.82 11.88 -3.59
CA ASP A 14 -1.99 11.09 -2.39
C ASP A 14 -2.11 9.60 -2.70
N TYR A 15 -1.48 8.80 -1.83
CA TYR A 15 -1.65 7.36 -1.84
C TYR A 15 -2.99 6.98 -1.25
N LYS A 16 -3.56 5.88 -1.73
CA LYS A 16 -4.84 5.37 -1.27
C LYS A 16 -4.75 3.88 -1.02
N LEU A 17 -5.56 3.42 -0.08
CA LEU A 17 -5.65 2.01 0.24
C LEU A 17 -6.73 1.37 -0.63
N PHE A 18 -6.32 0.47 -1.51
CA PHE A 18 -7.24 -0.24 -2.40
C PHE A 18 -7.59 -1.64 -1.89
N THR A 19 -6.86 -2.14 -0.91
CA THR A 19 -7.07 -3.48 -0.38
C THR A 19 -6.69 -3.51 1.09
N ASN A 20 -7.36 -4.36 1.85
CA ASN A 20 -7.10 -4.55 3.28
C ASN A 20 -6.13 -5.69 3.55
N THR A 21 -5.41 -6.16 2.56
CA THR A 21 -4.46 -7.25 2.73
C THR A 21 -3.32 -6.82 3.64
N ILE A 22 -3.09 -7.60 4.69
CA ILE A 22 -2.04 -7.35 5.66
C ILE A 22 -0.96 -8.43 5.50
N PHE A 23 0.28 -8.02 5.54
CA PHE A 23 1.42 -8.93 5.38
C PHE A 23 2.27 -8.91 6.64
N ASP A 24 2.84 -10.03 6.97
CA ASP A 24 3.76 -10.14 8.11
C ASP A 24 5.21 -9.93 7.72
N LYS A 25 5.50 -9.81 6.44
CA LYS A 25 6.85 -9.55 5.91
C LYS A 25 6.80 -8.39 4.92
N GLU A 26 7.77 -7.50 5.06
CA GLU A 26 7.89 -6.36 4.17
C GLU A 26 8.12 -6.78 2.73
N ASP A 27 8.94 -7.80 2.51
CA ASP A 27 9.22 -8.32 1.17
C ASP A 27 7.97 -8.81 0.47
N GLU A 28 7.10 -9.51 1.20
CA GLU A 28 5.84 -9.99 0.64
C GLU A 28 4.91 -8.85 0.27
N ALA A 29 4.85 -7.83 1.12
CA ALA A 29 4.05 -6.65 0.85
C ALA A 29 4.54 -5.92 -0.40
N ASN A 30 5.84 -5.76 -0.51
CA ASN A 30 6.45 -5.10 -1.67
C ASN A 30 6.21 -5.89 -2.96
N GLU A 31 6.33 -7.20 -2.90
CA GLU A 31 6.06 -8.07 -4.04
C GLU A 31 4.60 -7.96 -4.50
N PHE A 32 3.69 -7.96 -3.53
CA PHE A 32 2.27 -7.78 -3.82
C PHE A 32 2.01 -6.43 -4.51
N GLY A 33 2.60 -5.37 -3.99
CA GLY A 33 2.45 -4.05 -4.56
C GLY A 33 2.96 -3.99 -6.00
N ARG A 34 4.12 -4.57 -6.24
CA ARG A 34 4.72 -4.58 -7.55
C ARG A 34 3.89 -5.37 -8.57
N LYS A 35 3.35 -6.52 -8.16
CA LYS A 35 2.54 -7.37 -9.04
C LYS A 35 1.15 -6.82 -9.29
N SER A 36 0.59 -6.11 -8.33
CA SER A 36 -0.76 -5.56 -8.42
C SER A 36 -0.80 -4.19 -9.08
N MET A 37 0.35 -3.59 -9.30
CA MET A 37 0.45 -2.24 -9.83
C MET A 37 0.02 -2.19 -11.29
N LYS A 38 -0.85 -1.24 -11.60
CA LYS A 38 -1.25 -0.98 -12.96
C LYS A 38 -0.29 0.02 -13.60
N ARG A 39 -0.37 0.13 -14.93
CA ARG A 39 0.41 1.11 -15.65
C ARG A 39 0.14 2.52 -15.12
N ASN A 40 1.19 3.30 -14.93
CA ASN A 40 1.12 4.66 -14.41
C ASN A 40 0.74 4.75 -12.93
N TYR A 41 0.85 3.65 -12.19
CA TYR A 41 0.68 3.66 -10.75
C TYR A 41 2.01 3.42 -10.06
N GLU A 42 2.09 3.84 -8.82
CA GLU A 42 3.21 3.51 -7.96
C GLU A 42 2.67 3.03 -6.62
N HIS A 43 3.46 2.26 -5.90
CA HIS A 43 3.05 1.69 -4.63
C HIS A 43 4.03 2.07 -3.53
N LYS A 44 3.58 1.95 -2.30
CA LYS A 44 4.39 2.18 -1.12
C LYS A 44 4.00 1.17 -0.06
N VAL A 45 5.00 0.58 0.59
CA VAL A 45 4.79 -0.35 1.69
C VAL A 45 4.91 0.43 2.99
N LEU A 46 3.93 0.27 3.86
CA LEU A 46 3.89 0.96 5.15
C LEU A 46 3.74 -0.05 6.27
N GLU A 47 4.29 0.28 7.42
CA GLU A 47 4.08 -0.51 8.61
C GLU A 47 2.63 -0.36 9.05
N TYR A 48 1.98 -1.49 9.35
CA TYR A 48 0.59 -1.48 9.78
C TYR A 48 0.49 -1.03 11.23
N ASN A 49 -0.26 0.03 11.44
CA ASN A 49 -0.76 0.42 12.75
C ASN A 49 -2.06 1.18 12.49
N LYS A 50 -2.84 1.35 13.55
CA LYS A 50 -4.16 1.97 13.42
C LYS A 50 -4.09 3.36 12.79
N GLU A 51 -3.11 4.16 13.20
CA GLU A 51 -2.96 5.51 12.70
C GLU A 51 -2.66 5.54 11.20
N ASN A 52 -1.71 4.73 10.75
CA ASN A 52 -1.38 4.66 9.33
C ASN A 52 -2.53 4.10 8.52
N HIS A 53 -3.17 3.05 9.01
CA HIS A 53 -4.29 2.43 8.32
C HIS A 53 -5.44 3.43 8.13
N ASP A 54 -5.79 4.16 9.19
CA ASP A 54 -6.90 5.10 9.13
C ASP A 54 -6.60 6.28 8.22
N ARG A 55 -5.34 6.67 8.12
CA ARG A 55 -4.92 7.77 7.25
C ARG A 55 -5.20 7.50 5.78
N TYR A 56 -4.98 6.26 5.34
CA TYR A 56 -5.12 5.88 3.93
C TYR A 56 -6.45 5.21 3.60
N TRP A 57 -7.22 4.87 4.62
CA TRP A 57 -8.53 4.28 4.44
C TRP A 57 -9.54 5.36 4.08
N ILE A 58 -10.26 5.11 3.02
CA ILE A 58 -11.28 6.06 2.57
C ILE A 58 -12.66 5.49 2.82
#